data_c4763ea37695df3ce97daa91e37dd83f
#
_entry.id   c4763ea37695df3ce97daa91e37dd83f
#
_cell.length_a   1.000
_cell.length_b   1.000
_cell.length_c   1.000
_cell.angle_alpha   90.00
_cell.angle_beta   90.00
_cell.angle_gamma   90.00
#
_symmetry.space_group_name_H-M   'P 1'
#
loop_
_entity.id
_entity.type
_entity.pdbx_description
1 polymer ?
#
loop_
_entity_poly.entity_id
_entity_poly.type
_entity_poly.pdbx_seq_one_letter_code
_entity_poly.pdbx_strand_id
1 'polypeptide(L)'
;CPTQDLDFVQPHGSIELAKAVSRRLNGAMYTLDDVRHSARVILRQGEQDEQVLDFTSFIGENLEEDLRQRDFTINAMALDLDALTELIDPLGGEADLEARQIRLCGPDSLTTDPLRVLRGVRLISSYNLRHESEITTATRVAIKRLGLVSGERIRDELFKCLAVPNFEAVAALFSEFGVFDELRLLTFGVDPS
;
A
#
# COMPACT_ATOMS: atom_id res chain seq x y z
N CYS A 1 -7.42 1.18 19.25
CA CYS A 1 -7.67 2.36 18.42
C CYS A 1 -8.76 1.98 17.43
N PRO A 2 -9.85 2.70 17.29
CA PRO A 2 -10.83 2.41 16.25
C PRO A 2 -10.12 2.60 14.88
N THR A 3 -10.12 1.57 14.04
CA THR A 3 -9.67 1.70 12.67
C THR A 3 -10.80 2.26 11.81
N GLN A 4 -10.48 3.18 10.92
CA GLN A 4 -11.44 3.74 9.96
C GLN A 4 -11.46 2.92 8.66
N ASP A 5 -10.38 2.21 8.36
CA ASP A 5 -10.22 1.41 7.16
C ASP A 5 -10.14 -0.09 7.51
N LEU A 6 -10.94 -0.90 6.82
CA LEU A 6 -10.91 -2.36 6.90
C LEU A 6 -10.76 -2.93 5.50
N ASP A 7 -9.70 -3.71 5.29
CA ASP A 7 -9.41 -4.38 4.03
C ASP A 7 -9.83 -5.85 4.12
N PHE A 8 -10.74 -6.28 3.25
CA PHE A 8 -11.19 -7.65 3.14
C PHE A 8 -10.67 -8.26 1.85
N VAL A 9 -10.14 -9.47 1.95
CA VAL A 9 -9.67 -10.22 0.81
C VAL A 9 -10.34 -11.60 0.78
N GLN A 10 -10.73 -12.06 -0.40
CA GLN A 10 -11.40 -13.35 -0.59
C GLN A 10 -11.04 -13.95 -1.94
N PRO A 11 -11.26 -15.26 -2.16
CA PRO A 11 -10.87 -15.94 -3.40
C PRO A 11 -11.48 -15.31 -4.66
N HIS A 12 -12.77 -14.96 -4.62
CA HIS A 12 -13.52 -14.40 -5.76
C HIS A 12 -14.83 -13.76 -5.29
N GLY A 13 -15.46 -12.96 -6.15
CA GLY A 13 -16.79 -12.39 -5.86
C GLY A 13 -16.77 -11.18 -4.92
N SER A 14 -15.65 -10.47 -4.80
CA SER A 14 -15.50 -9.30 -3.91
C SER A 14 -16.43 -8.14 -4.27
N ILE A 15 -16.71 -7.92 -5.55
CA ILE A 15 -17.66 -6.88 -5.99
C ILE A 15 -19.09 -7.25 -5.57
N GLU A 16 -19.49 -8.52 -5.69
CA GLU A 16 -20.79 -9.03 -5.28
C GLU A 16 -20.96 -8.93 -3.76
N LEU A 17 -19.91 -9.29 -3.01
CA LEU A 17 -19.89 -9.13 -1.55
C LEU A 17 -20.03 -7.67 -1.15
N ALA A 18 -19.25 -6.78 -1.76
CA ALA A 18 -19.33 -5.33 -1.52
C ALA A 18 -20.74 -4.79 -1.79
N LYS A 19 -21.40 -5.23 -2.88
CA LYS A 19 -22.80 -4.89 -3.19
C LYS A 19 -23.76 -5.36 -2.09
N ALA A 20 -23.57 -6.59 -1.59
CA ALA A 20 -24.40 -7.15 -0.54
C ALA A 20 -24.23 -6.38 0.78
N VAL A 21 -22.98 -6.10 1.17
CA VAL A 21 -22.63 -5.32 2.37
C VAL A 21 -23.17 -3.88 2.27
N SER A 22 -22.96 -3.21 1.13
CA SER A 22 -23.48 -1.86 0.89
C SER A 22 -25.00 -1.79 1.09
N ARG A 23 -25.74 -2.73 0.53
CA ARG A 23 -27.21 -2.81 0.69
C ARG A 23 -27.62 -3.05 2.13
N ARG A 24 -26.91 -3.98 2.82
CA ARG A 24 -27.28 -4.36 4.20
C ARG A 24 -26.96 -3.28 5.21
N LEU A 25 -25.87 -2.55 5.01
CA LEU A 25 -25.41 -1.50 5.92
C LEU A 25 -25.77 -0.09 5.45
N ASN A 26 -26.53 0.04 4.36
CA ASN A 26 -26.93 1.32 3.74
C ASN A 26 -25.72 2.22 3.45
N GLY A 27 -24.62 1.64 2.95
CA GLY A 27 -23.41 2.35 2.57
C GLY A 27 -23.35 2.72 1.09
N ALA A 28 -22.52 3.68 0.74
CA ALA A 28 -22.21 4.00 -0.66
C ALA A 28 -21.14 3.05 -1.18
N MET A 29 -21.33 2.47 -2.38
CA MET A 29 -20.38 1.55 -2.98
C MET A 29 -19.78 2.15 -4.25
N TYR A 30 -18.48 1.91 -4.44
CA TYR A 30 -17.70 2.28 -5.63
C TYR A 30 -16.86 1.10 -6.08
N THR A 31 -16.86 0.80 -7.38
CA THR A 31 -15.88 -0.12 -7.97
C THR A 31 -14.56 0.65 -8.14
N LEU A 32 -13.48 0.13 -7.59
CA LEU A 32 -12.15 0.74 -7.67
C LEU A 32 -11.37 0.23 -8.89
N ASP A 33 -11.47 -1.07 -9.16
CA ASP A 33 -10.78 -1.72 -10.27
C ASP A 33 -11.55 -2.97 -10.69
N ASP A 34 -12.08 -2.96 -11.92
CA ASP A 34 -12.83 -4.09 -12.46
C ASP A 34 -11.93 -5.29 -12.79
N VAL A 35 -10.67 -5.04 -13.16
CA VAL A 35 -9.71 -6.11 -13.51
C VAL A 35 -9.24 -6.84 -12.24
N ARG A 36 -8.99 -6.10 -11.17
CA ARG A 36 -8.61 -6.66 -9.86
C ARG A 36 -9.81 -7.05 -9.00
N HIS A 37 -11.02 -6.91 -9.53
CA HIS A 37 -12.25 -7.16 -8.79
C HIS A 37 -12.23 -6.50 -7.41
N SER A 38 -11.92 -5.19 -7.36
CA SER A 38 -11.88 -4.46 -6.11
C SER A 38 -12.99 -3.40 -6.03
N ALA A 39 -13.58 -3.30 -4.84
CA ALA A 39 -14.66 -2.39 -4.56
C ALA A 39 -14.54 -1.81 -3.14
N ARG A 40 -15.01 -0.59 -2.98
CA ARG A 40 -15.04 0.15 -1.72
C ARG A 40 -16.47 0.40 -1.29
N VAL A 41 -16.76 0.17 -0.02
CA VAL A 41 -18.01 0.56 0.62
C VAL A 41 -17.69 1.62 1.69
N ILE A 42 -18.38 2.75 1.61
CA ILE A 42 -18.25 3.82 2.59
C ILE A 42 -19.51 3.84 3.46
N LEU A 43 -19.32 3.65 4.76
CA LEU A 43 -20.36 3.74 5.75
C LEU A 43 -20.23 5.09 6.47
N ARG A 44 -21.33 5.85 6.49
CA ARG A 44 -21.39 7.12 7.24
C ARG A 44 -22.16 6.92 8.53
N GLN A 45 -21.48 7.10 9.66
CA GLN A 45 -22.05 7.05 11.00
C GLN A 45 -22.11 8.46 11.60
N GLY A 46 -22.90 9.36 10.97
CA GLY A 46 -22.97 10.77 11.36
C GLY A 46 -22.26 11.71 10.37
N GLU A 47 -22.02 12.96 10.77
CA GLU A 47 -21.45 13.97 9.87
C GLU A 47 -19.92 13.90 9.73
N GLN A 48 -19.21 13.21 10.63
CA GLN A 48 -17.73 13.17 10.66
C GLN A 48 -17.12 11.78 10.76
N ASP A 49 -17.92 10.73 10.97
CA ASP A 49 -17.42 9.37 11.09
C ASP A 49 -17.70 8.57 9.81
N GLU A 50 -16.68 8.44 8.97
CA GLU A 50 -16.69 7.54 7.82
C GLU A 50 -15.88 6.28 8.15
N GLN A 51 -16.46 5.11 7.88
CA GLN A 51 -15.75 3.84 7.87
C GLN A 51 -15.65 3.33 6.45
N VAL A 52 -14.45 3.00 6.05
CA VAL A 52 -14.14 2.51 4.71
C VAL A 52 -13.93 1.00 4.77
N LEU A 53 -14.63 0.26 3.92
CA LEU A 53 -14.49 -1.17 3.77
C LEU A 53 -14.03 -1.46 2.34
N ASP A 54 -12.83 -1.95 2.17
CA ASP A 54 -12.28 -2.35 0.87
C ASP A 54 -12.39 -3.85 0.69
N PHE A 55 -12.90 -4.27 -0.45
CA PHE A 55 -13.09 -5.67 -0.82
C PHE A 55 -12.28 -5.96 -2.07
N THR A 56 -11.40 -6.96 -2.01
CA THR A 56 -10.53 -7.34 -3.13
C THR A 56 -10.50 -8.85 -3.28
N SER A 57 -10.43 -9.34 -4.51
CA SER A 57 -10.18 -10.76 -4.77
C SER A 57 -8.69 -11.07 -4.74
N PHE A 58 -8.33 -12.31 -4.38
CA PHE A 58 -6.95 -12.78 -4.35
C PHE A 58 -6.22 -12.51 -5.67
N ILE A 59 -4.96 -12.17 -5.55
CA ILE A 59 -4.01 -12.23 -6.65
C ILE A 59 -3.27 -13.56 -6.51
N GLY A 60 -3.59 -14.53 -7.35
CA GLY A 60 -3.08 -15.89 -7.25
C GLY A 60 -4.17 -16.89 -6.85
N GLU A 61 -3.75 -18.09 -6.45
CA GLU A 61 -4.66 -19.19 -6.17
C GLU A 61 -5.14 -19.24 -4.70
N ASN A 62 -4.39 -18.56 -3.82
CA ASN A 62 -4.65 -18.59 -2.37
C ASN A 62 -4.18 -17.29 -1.68
N LEU A 63 -4.56 -17.15 -0.41
CA LEU A 63 -4.22 -15.99 0.40
C LEU A 63 -2.70 -15.78 0.55
N GLU A 64 -1.92 -16.85 0.69
CA GLU A 64 -0.47 -16.72 0.85
C GLU A 64 0.18 -16.13 -0.40
N GLU A 65 -0.25 -16.54 -1.58
CA GLU A 65 0.21 -15.96 -2.85
C GLU A 65 -0.16 -14.48 -2.98
N ASP A 66 -1.38 -14.10 -2.55
CA ASP A 66 -1.80 -12.70 -2.51
C ASP A 66 -0.90 -11.87 -1.59
N LEU A 67 -0.65 -12.37 -0.36
CA LEU A 67 0.21 -11.69 0.59
C LEU A 67 1.64 -11.52 0.08
N ARG A 68 2.18 -12.52 -0.64
CA ARG A 68 3.52 -12.45 -1.25
C ARG A 68 3.63 -11.43 -2.38
N GLN A 69 2.53 -11.02 -3.00
CA GLN A 69 2.50 -10.02 -4.06
C GLN A 69 2.31 -8.59 -3.55
N ARG A 70 2.17 -8.41 -2.25
CA ARG A 70 2.07 -7.09 -1.63
C ARG A 70 3.41 -6.34 -1.65
N ASP A 71 3.40 -5.12 -1.14
CA ASP A 71 4.58 -4.25 -1.12
C ASP A 71 5.60 -4.68 -0.05
N PHE A 72 5.19 -4.63 1.22
CA PHE A 72 6.06 -4.83 2.37
C PHE A 72 5.47 -5.88 3.31
N THR A 73 6.35 -6.63 3.98
CA THR A 73 5.96 -7.71 4.90
C THR A 73 5.02 -7.24 6.01
N ILE A 74 5.25 -6.04 6.55
CA ILE A 74 4.42 -5.41 7.58
C ILE A 74 2.98 -5.11 7.12
N ASN A 75 2.72 -5.12 5.81
CA ASN A 75 1.40 -4.96 5.18
C ASN A 75 0.87 -6.27 4.59
N ALA A 76 1.58 -7.39 4.80
CA ALA A 76 1.28 -8.69 4.21
C ALA A 76 0.89 -9.72 5.27
N MET A 77 0.10 -9.27 6.23
CA MET A 77 -0.51 -10.09 7.28
C MET A 77 -2.02 -10.05 7.16
N ALA A 78 -2.70 -11.09 7.60
CA ALA A 78 -4.15 -11.19 7.58
C ALA A 78 -4.69 -11.90 8.84
N LEU A 79 -5.98 -11.71 9.09
CA LEU A 79 -6.74 -12.47 10.09
C LEU A 79 -7.87 -13.21 9.37
N ASP A 80 -8.08 -14.47 9.73
CA ASP A 80 -9.25 -15.20 9.31
C ASP A 80 -10.48 -14.67 10.07
N LEU A 81 -11.57 -14.39 9.36
CA LEU A 81 -12.81 -13.92 9.99
C LEU A 81 -13.46 -14.97 10.90
N ASP A 82 -13.24 -16.25 10.62
CA ASP A 82 -13.75 -17.35 11.43
C ASP A 82 -12.83 -17.66 12.63
N ALA A 83 -11.57 -17.18 12.60
CA ALA A 83 -10.55 -17.39 13.62
C ALA A 83 -9.73 -16.10 13.89
N LEU A 84 -10.41 -15.04 14.33
CA LEU A 84 -9.81 -13.69 14.53
C LEU A 84 -8.64 -13.61 15.53
N THR A 85 -8.31 -14.71 16.20
CA THR A 85 -7.18 -14.80 17.12
C THR A 85 -5.93 -15.37 16.48
N GLU A 86 -6.02 -15.88 15.25
CA GLU A 86 -4.91 -16.48 14.54
C GLU A 86 -4.42 -15.55 13.43
N LEU A 87 -3.18 -15.06 13.61
CA LEU A 87 -2.52 -14.22 12.61
C LEU A 87 -1.94 -15.09 11.50
N ILE A 88 -2.32 -14.79 10.27
CA ILE A 88 -1.74 -15.38 9.05
C ILE A 88 -0.61 -14.47 8.59
N ASP A 89 0.62 -14.88 8.85
CA ASP A 89 1.84 -14.10 8.57
C ASP A 89 2.92 -14.96 7.87
N PRO A 90 2.76 -15.28 6.60
CA PRO A 90 3.68 -16.16 5.89
C PRO A 90 5.06 -15.55 5.64
N LEU A 91 5.22 -14.24 5.83
CA LEU A 91 6.44 -13.49 5.51
C LEU A 91 7.18 -12.94 6.74
N GLY A 92 6.63 -13.12 7.94
CA GLY A 92 7.22 -12.62 9.17
C GLY A 92 7.07 -11.12 9.37
N GLY A 93 5.94 -10.55 8.92
CA GLY A 93 5.64 -9.12 9.04
C GLY A 93 5.47 -8.65 10.48
N GLU A 94 4.95 -9.50 11.38
CA GLU A 94 4.83 -9.20 12.81
C GLU A 94 6.22 -8.99 13.44
N ALA A 95 7.15 -9.90 13.17
CA ALA A 95 8.52 -9.77 13.67
C ALA A 95 9.23 -8.53 13.11
N ASP A 96 8.99 -8.20 11.83
CA ASP A 96 9.52 -6.98 11.24
C ASP A 96 8.93 -5.71 11.88
N LEU A 97 7.65 -5.72 12.18
CA LEU A 97 6.97 -4.62 12.83
C LEU A 97 7.51 -4.42 14.27
N GLU A 98 7.70 -5.49 15.03
CA GLU A 98 8.31 -5.46 16.36
C GLU A 98 9.76 -4.96 16.32
N ALA A 99 10.54 -5.41 15.32
CA ALA A 99 11.90 -4.96 15.07
C ALA A 99 11.98 -3.53 14.50
N ARG A 100 10.85 -2.91 14.16
CA ARG A 100 10.79 -1.64 13.42
C ARG A 100 11.61 -1.68 12.13
N GLN A 101 11.47 -2.74 11.39
CA GLN A 101 12.16 -2.95 10.12
C GLN A 101 11.17 -3.02 8.98
N ILE A 102 11.53 -2.47 7.83
CA ILE A 102 10.77 -2.65 6.60
C ILE A 102 11.50 -3.63 5.70
N ARG A 103 10.79 -4.67 5.20
CA ARG A 103 11.27 -5.62 4.20
C ARG A 103 10.27 -5.75 3.05
N LEU A 104 10.76 -6.07 1.87
CA LEU A 104 9.92 -6.37 0.71
C LEU A 104 9.29 -7.76 0.83
N CYS A 105 8.06 -7.91 0.33
CA CYS A 105 7.42 -9.23 0.24
C CYS A 105 8.10 -10.15 -0.77
N GLY A 106 8.77 -9.58 -1.77
CA GLY A 106 9.50 -10.32 -2.78
C GLY A 106 10.44 -9.41 -3.60
N PRO A 107 11.35 -9.99 -4.38
CA PRO A 107 12.34 -9.23 -5.14
C PRO A 107 11.73 -8.27 -6.16
N ASP A 108 10.58 -8.62 -6.71
CA ASP A 108 9.91 -7.84 -7.74
C ASP A 108 8.84 -6.87 -7.18
N SER A 109 8.67 -6.82 -5.85
CA SER A 109 7.61 -6.03 -5.22
C SER A 109 7.60 -4.57 -5.66
N LEU A 110 8.76 -3.92 -5.79
CA LEU A 110 8.86 -2.53 -6.22
C LEU A 110 8.81 -2.36 -7.73
N THR A 111 9.29 -3.33 -8.50
CA THR A 111 9.31 -3.24 -9.97
C THR A 111 7.95 -3.51 -10.60
N THR A 112 7.13 -4.31 -9.93
CA THR A 112 5.74 -4.58 -10.33
C THR A 112 4.85 -3.34 -10.22
N ASP A 113 5.03 -2.53 -9.17
CA ASP A 113 4.36 -1.24 -9.00
C ASP A 113 5.35 -0.22 -8.42
N PRO A 114 5.97 0.63 -9.27
CA PRO A 114 6.97 1.60 -8.82
C PRO A 114 6.47 2.64 -7.81
N LEU A 115 5.14 2.85 -7.71
CA LEU A 115 4.56 3.71 -6.68
C LEU A 115 4.89 3.22 -5.26
N ARG A 116 5.18 1.94 -5.09
CA ARG A 116 5.58 1.34 -3.81
C ARG A 116 6.86 1.94 -3.24
N VAL A 117 7.71 2.55 -4.07
CA VAL A 117 8.87 3.33 -3.58
C VAL A 117 8.40 4.50 -2.72
N LEU A 118 7.45 5.30 -3.19
CA LEU A 118 6.88 6.42 -2.43
C LEU A 118 6.14 5.94 -1.18
N ARG A 119 5.40 4.82 -1.29
CA ARG A 119 4.75 4.18 -0.13
C ARG A 119 5.78 3.75 0.92
N GLY A 120 6.92 3.20 0.49
CA GLY A 120 8.04 2.85 1.37
C GLY A 120 8.60 4.05 2.12
N VAL A 121 8.86 5.16 1.42
CA VAL A 121 9.27 6.42 2.05
C VAL A 121 8.27 6.86 3.12
N ARG A 122 6.98 6.85 2.79
CA ARG A 122 5.94 7.21 3.74
C ARG A 122 5.91 6.32 4.97
N LEU A 123 5.95 5.00 4.79
CA LEU A 123 5.94 4.04 5.90
C LEU A 123 7.18 4.18 6.79
N ILE A 124 8.38 4.24 6.20
CA ILE A 124 9.65 4.43 6.92
C ILE A 124 9.56 5.70 7.77
N SER A 125 9.15 6.81 7.17
CA SER A 125 9.10 8.10 7.86
C SER A 125 7.98 8.19 8.92
N SER A 126 6.80 7.60 8.64
CA SER A 126 5.65 7.66 9.56
C SER A 126 5.87 6.79 10.81
N TYR A 127 6.50 5.64 10.66
CA TYR A 127 6.66 4.67 11.75
C TYR A 127 8.10 4.58 12.27
N ASN A 128 9.00 5.42 11.76
CA ASN A 128 10.42 5.41 12.10
C ASN A 128 11.04 4.00 11.95
N LEU A 129 10.79 3.39 10.78
CA LEU A 129 11.30 2.06 10.46
C LEU A 129 12.76 2.13 9.98
N ARG A 130 13.51 1.07 10.22
CA ARG A 130 14.84 0.86 9.65
C ARG A 130 14.71 0.14 8.31
N HIS A 131 15.62 0.39 7.40
CA HIS A 131 15.74 -0.34 6.14
C HIS A 131 17.20 -0.74 5.91
N GLU A 132 17.38 -1.81 5.16
CA GLU A 132 18.69 -2.30 4.76
C GLU A 132 19.08 -1.78 3.37
N SER A 133 20.37 -1.87 3.03
CA SER A 133 20.90 -1.40 1.73
C SER A 133 20.27 -2.10 0.52
N GLU A 134 19.72 -3.28 0.72
CA GLU A 134 18.95 -4.01 -0.30
C GLU A 134 17.72 -3.22 -0.76
N ILE A 135 16.99 -2.61 0.18
CA ILE A 135 15.84 -1.75 -0.14
C ILE A 135 16.29 -0.52 -0.91
N THR A 136 17.37 0.14 -0.47
CA THR A 136 17.93 1.29 -1.20
C THR A 136 18.29 0.92 -2.63
N THR A 137 18.89 -0.23 -2.84
CA THR A 137 19.25 -0.72 -4.18
C THR A 137 18.00 -1.00 -5.03
N ALA A 138 17.04 -1.71 -4.48
CA ALA A 138 15.79 -2.05 -5.17
C ALA A 138 14.98 -0.80 -5.52
N THR A 139 14.90 0.18 -4.60
CA THR A 139 14.18 1.44 -4.83
C THR A 139 14.82 2.27 -5.94
N ARG A 140 16.15 2.38 -6.00
CA ARG A 140 16.85 3.10 -7.06
C ARG A 140 16.65 2.50 -8.46
N VAL A 141 16.41 1.20 -8.52
CA VAL A 141 16.04 0.53 -9.78
C VAL A 141 14.59 0.79 -10.14
N ALA A 142 13.69 0.61 -9.17
CA ALA A 142 12.25 0.69 -9.41
C ALA A 142 11.78 2.14 -9.69
N ILE A 143 12.38 3.14 -9.03
CA ILE A 143 11.97 4.55 -9.16
C ILE A 143 12.07 5.07 -10.59
N LYS A 144 13.04 4.60 -11.38
CA LYS A 144 13.21 4.93 -12.80
C LYS A 144 12.02 4.55 -13.68
N ARG A 145 11.14 3.72 -13.15
CA ARG A 145 9.90 3.28 -13.82
C ARG A 145 8.67 4.05 -13.31
N LEU A 146 8.85 5.05 -12.46
CA LEU A 146 7.74 5.82 -11.87
C LEU A 146 6.86 6.47 -12.94
N GLY A 147 7.46 6.87 -14.08
CA GLY A 147 6.72 7.41 -15.23
C GLY A 147 5.69 6.46 -15.86
N LEU A 148 5.70 5.16 -15.52
CA LEU A 148 4.67 4.21 -15.94
C LEU A 148 3.41 4.25 -15.06
N VAL A 149 3.49 4.90 -13.90
CA VAL A 149 2.37 5.09 -12.98
C VAL A 149 1.59 6.34 -13.38
N SER A 150 0.27 6.32 -13.26
CA SER A 150 -0.53 7.50 -13.55
C SER A 150 -0.17 8.69 -12.66
N GLY A 151 -0.13 9.90 -13.24
CA GLY A 151 0.24 11.12 -12.50
C GLY A 151 -0.66 11.39 -11.30
N GLU A 152 -1.92 10.96 -11.35
CA GLU A 152 -2.86 11.06 -10.24
C GLU A 152 -2.41 10.22 -9.04
N ARG A 153 -2.05 8.94 -9.27
CA ARG A 153 -1.55 8.06 -8.20
C ARG A 153 -0.24 8.59 -7.61
N ILE A 154 0.67 9.08 -8.44
CA ILE A 154 1.93 9.69 -7.99
C ILE A 154 1.65 10.90 -7.11
N ARG A 155 0.82 11.83 -7.59
CA ARG A 155 0.43 13.04 -6.85
C ARG A 155 -0.15 12.69 -5.48
N ASP A 156 -1.10 11.76 -5.44
CA ASP A 156 -1.82 11.41 -4.21
C ASP A 156 -0.88 10.77 -3.18
N GLU A 157 0.05 9.92 -3.60
CA GLU A 157 1.03 9.33 -2.69
C GLU A 157 2.10 10.35 -2.25
N LEU A 158 2.51 11.27 -3.14
CA LEU A 158 3.39 12.40 -2.78
C LEU A 158 2.76 13.28 -1.71
N PHE A 159 1.47 13.64 -1.84
CA PHE A 159 0.79 14.41 -0.81
C PHE A 159 0.74 13.69 0.53
N LYS A 160 0.56 12.36 0.54
CA LYS A 160 0.65 11.56 1.77
C LYS A 160 2.06 11.58 2.37
N CYS A 161 3.11 11.52 1.55
CA CYS A 161 4.48 11.68 2.03
C CYS A 161 4.72 13.07 2.64
N LEU A 162 4.24 14.13 1.98
CA LEU A 162 4.39 15.51 2.45
C LEU A 162 3.58 15.81 3.72
N ALA A 163 2.52 15.04 3.98
CA ALA A 163 1.72 15.15 5.20
C ALA A 163 2.34 14.45 6.41
N VAL A 164 3.45 13.70 6.24
CA VAL A 164 4.18 13.09 7.35
C VAL A 164 4.81 14.19 8.21
N PRO A 165 4.60 14.20 9.55
CA PRO A 165 5.12 15.26 10.42
C PRO A 165 6.64 15.42 10.35
N ASN A 166 7.40 14.32 10.17
CA ASN A 166 8.84 14.37 10.02
C ASN A 166 9.26 14.50 8.55
N PHE A 167 9.09 15.71 8.00
CA PHE A 167 9.45 16.00 6.61
C PHE A 167 10.94 15.85 6.32
N GLU A 168 11.81 16.08 7.30
CA GLU A 168 13.27 15.90 7.13
C GLU A 168 13.62 14.46 6.78
N ALA A 169 12.98 13.50 7.46
CA ALA A 169 13.17 12.08 7.14
C ALA A 169 12.65 11.75 5.73
N VAL A 170 11.52 12.30 5.32
CA VAL A 170 10.98 12.13 3.96
C VAL A 170 11.96 12.69 2.93
N ALA A 171 12.49 13.90 3.12
CA ALA A 171 13.42 14.52 2.20
C ALA A 171 14.75 13.74 2.10
N ALA A 172 15.26 13.25 3.22
CA ALA A 172 16.45 12.40 3.24
C ALA A 172 16.26 11.13 2.40
N LEU A 173 15.12 10.42 2.61
CA LEU A 173 14.79 9.22 1.84
C LEU A 173 14.52 9.52 0.36
N PHE A 174 13.89 10.65 0.04
CA PHE A 174 13.72 11.07 -1.36
C PHE A 174 15.06 11.25 -2.05
N SER A 175 16.06 11.84 -1.37
CA SER A 175 17.42 11.95 -1.89
C SER A 175 18.09 10.58 -1.99
N GLU A 176 18.02 9.76 -0.95
CA GLU A 176 18.65 8.43 -0.89
C GLU A 176 18.12 7.50 -1.98
N PHE A 177 16.81 7.50 -2.21
CA PHE A 177 16.13 6.61 -3.16
C PHE A 177 16.10 7.16 -4.59
N GLY A 178 16.58 8.37 -4.82
CA GLY A 178 16.60 9.02 -6.15
C GLY A 178 15.24 9.55 -6.59
N VAL A 179 14.31 9.78 -5.66
CA VAL A 179 12.95 10.26 -5.96
C VAL A 179 12.99 11.68 -6.54
N PHE A 180 13.82 12.56 -6.00
CA PHE A 180 13.93 13.94 -6.51
C PHE A 180 14.38 13.99 -7.97
N ASP A 181 15.35 13.16 -8.35
CA ASP A 181 15.87 13.12 -9.71
C ASP A 181 14.79 12.64 -10.68
N GLU A 182 14.06 11.58 -10.30
CA GLU A 182 12.98 11.04 -11.15
C GLU A 182 11.80 11.99 -11.27
N LEU A 183 11.37 12.65 -10.20
CA LEU A 183 10.31 13.65 -10.26
C LEU A 183 10.70 14.84 -11.13
N ARG A 184 11.97 15.27 -11.08
CA ARG A 184 12.49 16.33 -11.94
C ARG A 184 12.45 15.92 -13.42
N LEU A 185 12.85 14.70 -13.75
CA LEU A 185 12.75 14.14 -15.10
C LEU A 185 11.31 14.13 -15.60
N LEU A 186 10.38 13.65 -14.79
CA LEU A 186 8.96 13.59 -15.14
C LEU A 186 8.32 14.97 -15.32
N THR A 187 8.79 15.97 -14.59
CA THR A 187 8.20 17.32 -14.61
C THR A 187 8.81 18.22 -15.70
N PHE A 188 10.12 18.14 -15.91
CA PHE A 188 10.85 19.09 -16.75
C PHE A 188 11.54 18.44 -17.96
N GLY A 189 11.58 17.12 -18.05
CA GLY A 189 12.27 16.39 -19.13
C GLY A 189 13.79 16.62 -19.14
N VAL A 190 14.38 17.02 -18.01
CA VAL A 190 15.81 17.35 -17.90
C VAL A 190 16.52 16.23 -17.15
N ASP A 191 17.41 15.55 -17.86
CA ASP A 191 18.33 14.59 -17.24
C ASP A 191 19.27 15.34 -16.28
N PRO A 192 19.41 14.92 -15.01
CA PRO A 192 20.42 15.48 -14.13
C PRO A 192 21.81 15.03 -14.63
N SER A 193 22.49 15.92 -15.34
CA SER A 193 23.88 15.76 -15.76
C SER A 193 24.85 15.97 -14.60
#